data_85e15a898c3e8d589d1e8c714378aaff
#
_entry.id   85e15a898c3e8d589d1e8c714378aaff
#
_cell.length_a   1.000
_cell.length_b   1.000
_cell.length_c   1.000
_cell.angle_alpha   90.00
_cell.angle_beta   90.00
_cell.angle_gamma   90.00
#
_symmetry.space_group_name_H-M   'P 1'
#
loop_
_entity.id
_entity.type
_entity.pdbx_description
1 polymer ?
#
loop_
_entity_poly.entity_id
_entity_poly.type
_entity_poly.pdbx_seq_one_letter_code
_entity_poly.pdbx_strand_id
1 'polypeptide(L)'
;MAATQGASDVLSIGKVDFLKLQNGSDIRGVAIAGVEGEPVNLTELVAEAIAAAFAAWLLNKKKADGLRRLRISVGHDSRISAHKLQNAVTHGITAVGHDVLQFGLASTPAMFNSTLTEDAIHHCPADGGIMITASHLPYNRNGFKFFTSDGGLNKTDIKDILERASRIYEESARCGKQEQTGVVTHVDYMSIYASDLVQAVRKSAGNKEKPLEGLHIVVDAGNGAGGFFVDKVLKPLGAVTDGSQFLEPDGLFPNHIPNPEDKAAMEAITQAVLNNKADLGIIFDTDVDRSAAVDSSGRELNRNRLIALMSAIVLEEHPGTTVVTDSVTSDGLTVFIEKKLGGKHHRFKRGYKNVIDEAIRLNSTGEESHLAMETSGHGALKENHWLDDGAYMMVKLLNKLAGARTLNPNIGSKVLTDLAEGLEEAAVTVEIRLKIDQNHADLKGGSFRDYGESILKHLESVISKDPNLHKAPKNHEGVRVSGYGGWFLLRLSLHDPVLPLNIEVILSSLFFQLSNLRKHQSIKTKLTIMSYVHAGTKQG
;
A
#
# COMPACT_ATOMS: atom_id res chain seq x y z
N MET A 1 -44.60 34.43 -37.19
CA MET A 1 -44.14 34.47 -35.79
C MET A 1 -44.04 33.05 -35.29
N ALA A 2 -42.87 32.49 -35.26
CA ALA A 2 -42.61 31.18 -34.69
C ALA A 2 -41.68 31.41 -33.49
N ALA A 3 -42.22 31.14 -32.30
CA ALA A 3 -41.46 31.25 -31.08
C ALA A 3 -40.56 29.99 -30.93
N THR A 4 -39.27 30.14 -30.98
CA THR A 4 -38.29 29.14 -30.62
C THR A 4 -38.24 29.04 -29.11
N GLN A 5 -38.85 27.97 -28.55
CA GLN A 5 -38.61 27.54 -27.19
C GLN A 5 -37.18 26.94 -27.12
N GLY A 6 -36.28 27.63 -26.48
CA GLY A 6 -35.04 27.09 -26.04
C GLY A 6 -35.29 26.14 -24.87
N ALA A 7 -35.24 24.84 -25.12
CA ALA A 7 -35.17 23.86 -24.05
C ALA A 7 -33.79 23.96 -23.40
N SER A 8 -33.75 24.44 -22.16
CA SER A 8 -32.57 24.28 -21.31
C SER A 8 -32.51 22.82 -20.92
N ASP A 9 -31.56 22.09 -21.51
CA ASP A 9 -31.17 20.76 -21.04
C ASP A 9 -30.52 20.91 -19.65
N VAL A 10 -31.34 20.93 -18.63
CA VAL A 10 -30.92 20.68 -17.27
C VAL A 10 -30.59 19.19 -17.21
N LEU A 11 -29.32 18.86 -17.40
CA LEU A 11 -28.82 17.52 -17.12
C LEU A 11 -29.26 17.13 -15.71
N SER A 12 -30.11 16.13 -15.61
CA SER A 12 -30.53 15.57 -14.32
C SER A 12 -29.30 14.87 -13.72
N ILE A 13 -28.52 15.63 -12.94
CA ILE A 13 -27.37 15.09 -12.23
C ILE A 13 -27.91 14.17 -11.14
N GLY A 14 -27.65 12.86 -11.26
CA GLY A 14 -28.03 11.88 -10.26
C GLY A 14 -27.45 12.20 -8.90
N LYS A 15 -28.19 11.93 -7.84
CA LYS A 15 -27.70 12.14 -6.47
C LYS A 15 -26.50 11.21 -6.20
N VAL A 16 -25.30 11.79 -6.00
CA VAL A 16 -24.07 11.06 -5.69
C VAL A 16 -23.85 11.07 -4.18
N ASP A 17 -23.62 9.90 -3.61
CA ASP A 17 -23.21 9.75 -2.22
C ASP A 17 -21.67 9.78 -2.13
N PHE A 18 -21.10 10.96 -1.96
CA PHE A 18 -19.66 11.16 -1.91
C PHE A 18 -18.99 10.40 -0.76
N LEU A 19 -19.65 10.25 0.39
CA LEU A 19 -19.06 9.56 1.54
C LEU A 19 -18.86 8.06 1.29
N LYS A 20 -19.61 7.44 0.38
CA LYS A 20 -19.37 6.06 -0.05
C LYS A 20 -18.08 5.87 -0.84
N LEU A 21 -17.49 6.94 -1.34
CA LEU A 21 -16.19 6.90 -2.01
C LEU A 21 -15.02 6.84 -1.01
N GLN A 22 -15.25 7.10 0.28
CA GLN A 22 -14.20 7.04 1.28
C GLN A 22 -13.75 5.60 1.53
N ASN A 23 -12.47 5.34 1.33
CA ASN A 23 -11.81 4.09 1.66
C ASN A 23 -10.60 4.36 2.57
N GLY A 24 -10.84 4.41 3.87
CA GLY A 24 -9.79 4.77 4.82
C GLY A 24 -9.30 6.21 4.62
N SER A 25 -8.01 6.34 4.35
CA SER A 25 -7.31 7.58 4.03
C SER A 25 -7.30 7.91 2.53
N ASP A 26 -7.97 7.08 1.71
CA ASP A 26 -8.04 7.22 0.26
C ASP A 26 -9.48 7.41 -0.23
N ILE A 27 -9.62 7.78 -1.49
CA ILE A 27 -10.88 7.75 -2.23
C ILE A 27 -10.82 6.60 -3.22
N ARG A 28 -11.87 5.77 -3.29
CA ARG A 28 -12.01 4.66 -4.23
C ARG A 28 -13.41 4.61 -4.81
N GLY A 29 -13.53 4.34 -6.10
CA GLY A 29 -14.81 4.23 -6.77
C GLY A 29 -14.75 3.36 -8.02
N VAL A 30 -15.91 3.13 -8.63
CA VAL A 30 -16.08 2.50 -9.94
C VAL A 30 -15.99 3.59 -10.99
N ALA A 31 -14.96 3.56 -11.84
CA ALA A 31 -14.70 4.55 -12.88
C ALA A 31 -15.09 4.05 -14.29
N ILE A 32 -15.22 2.74 -14.49
CA ILE A 32 -15.57 2.12 -15.76
C ILE A 32 -16.76 1.18 -15.56
N ALA A 33 -17.75 1.31 -16.44
CA ALA A 33 -18.94 0.43 -16.48
C ALA A 33 -18.59 -0.96 -17.04
N GLY A 34 -19.44 -1.95 -16.79
CA GLY A 34 -19.36 -3.28 -17.41
C GLY A 34 -19.24 -4.42 -16.42
N VAL A 35 -19.11 -4.15 -15.12
CA VAL A 35 -19.17 -5.17 -14.07
C VAL A 35 -20.56 -5.17 -13.44
N GLU A 36 -21.22 -6.33 -13.45
CA GLU A 36 -22.57 -6.48 -12.89
C GLU A 36 -22.59 -6.14 -11.39
N GLY A 37 -23.58 -5.36 -10.98
CA GLY A 37 -23.71 -4.92 -9.58
C GLY A 37 -22.77 -3.79 -9.17
N GLU A 38 -21.91 -3.30 -10.07
CA GLU A 38 -20.96 -2.21 -9.80
C GLU A 38 -21.27 -0.98 -10.70
N PRO A 39 -22.23 -0.14 -10.36
CA PRO A 39 -22.52 1.08 -11.13
C PRO A 39 -21.36 2.09 -10.99
N VAL A 40 -21.10 2.83 -12.07
CA VAL A 40 -20.11 3.92 -12.05
C VAL A 40 -20.52 4.99 -11.05
N ASN A 41 -19.63 5.32 -10.13
CA ASN A 41 -19.81 6.35 -9.10
C ASN A 41 -18.63 7.33 -9.00
N LEU A 42 -17.53 7.06 -9.70
CA LEU A 42 -16.39 7.97 -9.83
C LEU A 42 -16.36 8.50 -11.29
N THR A 43 -17.26 9.44 -11.57
CA THR A 43 -17.34 10.10 -12.88
C THR A 43 -16.36 11.28 -12.98
N GLU A 44 -16.19 11.82 -14.19
CA GLU A 44 -15.38 13.03 -14.42
C GLU A 44 -15.87 14.22 -13.59
N LEU A 45 -17.19 14.46 -13.51
CA LEU A 45 -17.75 15.54 -12.70
C LEU A 45 -17.53 15.34 -11.19
N VAL A 46 -17.57 14.10 -10.72
CA VAL A 46 -17.25 13.77 -9.34
C VAL A 46 -15.77 14.02 -9.05
N ALA A 47 -14.89 13.63 -9.97
CA ALA A 47 -13.44 13.86 -9.86
C ALA A 47 -13.09 15.36 -9.87
N GLU A 48 -13.72 16.14 -10.74
CA GLU A 48 -13.62 17.61 -10.76
C GLU A 48 -13.97 18.23 -9.41
N ALA A 49 -15.14 17.86 -8.85
CA ALA A 49 -15.60 18.38 -7.57
C ALA A 49 -14.65 17.99 -6.40
N ILE A 50 -14.14 16.76 -6.42
CA ILE A 50 -13.17 16.29 -5.41
C ILE A 50 -11.86 17.07 -5.51
N ALA A 51 -11.36 17.33 -6.72
CA ALA A 51 -10.11 18.06 -6.92
C ALA A 51 -10.24 19.53 -6.51
N ALA A 52 -11.34 20.20 -6.85
CA ALA A 52 -11.66 21.55 -6.37
C ALA A 52 -11.79 21.61 -4.85
N ALA A 53 -12.41 20.60 -4.24
CA ALA A 53 -12.54 20.48 -2.79
C ALA A 53 -11.19 20.29 -2.11
N PHE A 54 -10.29 19.48 -2.67
CA PHE A 54 -8.93 19.32 -2.15
C PHE A 54 -8.16 20.64 -2.22
N ALA A 55 -8.22 21.37 -3.32
CA ALA A 55 -7.58 22.67 -3.45
C ALA A 55 -8.08 23.67 -2.39
N ALA A 56 -9.40 23.73 -2.15
CA ALA A 56 -9.99 24.56 -1.12
C ALA A 56 -9.60 24.12 0.30
N TRP A 57 -9.55 22.82 0.55
CA TRP A 57 -9.09 22.25 1.81
C TRP A 57 -7.61 22.60 2.07
N LEU A 58 -6.76 22.44 1.05
CA LEU A 58 -5.33 22.73 1.14
C LEU A 58 -5.05 24.21 1.40
N LEU A 59 -5.79 25.10 0.75
CA LEU A 59 -5.70 26.54 0.99
C LEU A 59 -5.99 26.89 2.47
N ASN A 60 -7.05 26.31 3.02
CA ASN A 60 -7.40 26.47 4.42
C ASN A 60 -6.34 25.89 5.37
N LYS A 61 -5.82 24.70 5.06
CA LYS A 61 -4.79 24.03 5.85
C LYS A 61 -3.51 24.83 5.93
N LYS A 62 -3.09 25.45 4.82
CA LYS A 62 -1.89 26.30 4.77
C LYS A 62 -2.12 27.69 5.34
N LYS A 63 -3.34 28.02 5.77
CA LYS A 63 -3.73 29.38 6.20
C LYS A 63 -3.31 30.44 5.17
N ALA A 64 -3.30 30.05 3.90
CA ALA A 64 -2.98 30.96 2.82
C ALA A 64 -4.13 31.95 2.61
N ASP A 65 -3.81 33.20 2.28
CA ASP A 65 -4.84 34.13 1.85
C ASP A 65 -5.42 33.69 0.50
N GLY A 66 -6.66 34.06 0.20
CA GLY A 66 -7.36 33.66 -1.02
C GLY A 66 -6.72 34.20 -2.32
N LEU A 67 -5.66 34.99 -2.23
CA LEU A 67 -4.93 35.56 -3.37
C LEU A 67 -3.74 34.68 -3.77
N ARG A 68 -3.30 33.77 -2.92
CA ARG A 68 -2.17 32.88 -3.23
C ARG A 68 -2.63 31.75 -4.15
N ARG A 69 -2.00 31.65 -5.33
CA ARG A 69 -2.11 30.46 -6.18
C ARG A 69 -1.34 29.31 -5.57
N LEU A 70 -2.02 28.16 -5.40
CA LEU A 70 -1.38 26.91 -5.05
C LEU A 70 -0.87 26.22 -6.32
N ARG A 71 0.20 25.44 -6.19
CA ARG A 71 0.70 24.51 -7.20
C ARG A 71 0.41 23.09 -6.71
N ILE A 72 -0.40 22.35 -7.45
CA ILE A 72 -0.81 20.99 -7.09
C ILE A 72 -0.29 20.04 -8.15
N SER A 73 0.52 19.06 -7.73
CA SER A 73 0.99 18.00 -8.62
C SER A 73 -0.10 16.96 -8.84
N VAL A 74 -0.24 16.48 -10.09
CA VAL A 74 -1.21 15.46 -10.48
C VAL A 74 -0.53 14.41 -11.33
N GLY A 75 -0.57 13.16 -10.88
CA GLY A 75 -0.07 12.01 -11.60
C GLY A 75 -1.04 10.84 -11.52
N HIS A 76 -0.81 9.82 -12.33
CA HIS A 76 -1.68 8.64 -12.40
C HIS A 76 -0.89 7.36 -12.67
N ASP A 77 -1.49 6.22 -12.32
CA ASP A 77 -1.01 4.90 -12.69
C ASP A 77 -1.46 4.50 -14.12
N SER A 78 -1.29 3.23 -14.48
CA SER A 78 -1.58 2.70 -15.81
C SER A 78 -3.07 2.47 -16.13
N ARG A 79 -4.00 2.75 -15.20
CA ARG A 79 -5.43 2.41 -15.35
C ARG A 79 -6.08 3.09 -16.54
N ILE A 80 -6.99 2.38 -17.21
CA ILE A 80 -7.69 2.84 -18.43
C ILE A 80 -8.40 4.19 -18.22
N SER A 81 -9.00 4.40 -17.05
CA SER A 81 -9.70 5.64 -16.70
C SER A 81 -8.77 6.80 -16.32
N ALA A 82 -7.45 6.57 -16.22
CA ALA A 82 -6.49 7.51 -15.67
C ALA A 82 -6.49 8.86 -16.38
N HIS A 83 -6.35 8.86 -17.71
CA HIS A 83 -6.31 10.12 -18.49
C HIS A 83 -7.59 10.95 -18.38
N LYS A 84 -8.76 10.28 -18.40
CA LYS A 84 -10.05 10.97 -18.22
C LYS A 84 -10.14 11.65 -16.87
N LEU A 85 -9.76 10.92 -15.83
CA LEU A 85 -9.79 11.44 -14.46
C LEU A 85 -8.72 12.51 -14.25
N GLN A 86 -7.52 12.38 -14.86
CA GLN A 86 -6.49 13.42 -14.81
C GLN A 86 -6.98 14.74 -15.43
N ASN A 87 -7.67 14.68 -16.57
CA ASN A 87 -8.23 15.86 -17.19
C ASN A 87 -9.29 16.53 -16.30
N ALA A 88 -10.17 15.73 -15.69
CA ALA A 88 -11.19 16.19 -14.76
C ALA A 88 -10.57 16.82 -13.50
N VAL A 89 -9.59 16.16 -12.88
CA VAL A 89 -8.85 16.68 -11.72
C VAL A 89 -8.15 17.99 -12.06
N THR A 90 -7.47 18.04 -13.20
CA THR A 90 -6.79 19.26 -13.70
C THR A 90 -7.79 20.39 -13.88
N HIS A 91 -8.94 20.13 -14.52
CA HIS A 91 -10.00 21.13 -14.69
C HIS A 91 -10.55 21.61 -13.33
N GLY A 92 -10.83 20.70 -12.40
CA GLY A 92 -11.33 21.08 -11.07
C GLY A 92 -10.38 22.01 -10.30
N ILE A 93 -9.06 21.79 -10.38
CA ILE A 93 -8.06 22.63 -9.73
C ILE A 93 -7.95 23.99 -10.43
N THR A 94 -7.86 23.97 -11.77
CA THR A 94 -7.64 25.22 -12.55
C THR A 94 -8.86 26.11 -12.56
N ALA A 95 -10.08 25.55 -12.53
CA ALA A 95 -11.32 26.30 -12.44
C ALA A 95 -11.47 27.10 -11.13
N VAL A 96 -10.83 26.65 -10.06
CA VAL A 96 -10.80 27.39 -8.78
C VAL A 96 -9.56 28.27 -8.63
N GLY A 97 -8.81 28.50 -9.72
CA GLY A 97 -7.73 29.49 -9.80
C GLY A 97 -6.35 29.02 -9.35
N HIS A 98 -6.14 27.70 -9.26
CA HIS A 98 -4.85 27.13 -8.84
C HIS A 98 -4.11 26.47 -10.01
N ASP A 99 -2.79 26.34 -9.90
CA ASP A 99 -1.94 25.82 -10.95
C ASP A 99 -1.70 24.32 -10.76
N VAL A 100 -1.56 23.59 -11.88
CA VAL A 100 -1.34 22.15 -11.90
C VAL A 100 0.04 21.83 -12.49
N LEU A 101 0.81 21.02 -11.77
CA LEU A 101 1.99 20.33 -12.28
C LEU A 101 1.57 18.93 -12.71
N GLN A 102 1.43 18.69 -14.01
CA GLN A 102 0.92 17.44 -14.55
C GLN A 102 2.09 16.51 -14.89
N PHE A 103 2.16 15.38 -14.19
CA PHE A 103 3.27 14.41 -14.31
C PHE A 103 2.96 13.27 -15.28
N GLY A 104 1.69 13.05 -15.63
CA GLY A 104 1.28 11.90 -16.42
C GLY A 104 1.43 10.59 -15.64
N LEU A 105 1.99 9.56 -16.28
CA LEU A 105 2.28 8.28 -15.63
C LEU A 105 3.31 8.50 -14.50
N ALA A 106 2.93 8.19 -13.28
CA ALA A 106 3.73 8.40 -12.09
C ALA A 106 3.52 7.29 -11.06
N SER A 107 4.36 7.27 -10.04
CA SER A 107 4.21 6.40 -8.87
C SER A 107 3.66 7.17 -7.67
N THR A 108 2.98 6.48 -6.77
CA THR A 108 2.48 7.05 -5.52
C THR A 108 3.61 7.73 -4.71
N PRO A 109 4.78 7.12 -4.48
CA PRO A 109 5.86 7.78 -3.78
C PRO A 109 6.39 9.03 -4.49
N ALA A 110 6.44 9.06 -5.83
CA ALA A 110 6.85 10.25 -6.56
C ALA A 110 5.91 11.44 -6.34
N MET A 111 4.60 11.18 -6.18
CA MET A 111 3.63 12.24 -5.88
C MET A 111 3.85 12.86 -4.50
N PHE A 112 4.14 12.05 -3.49
CA PHE A 112 4.51 12.57 -2.18
C PHE A 112 5.87 13.28 -2.23
N ASN A 113 6.88 12.67 -2.83
CA ASN A 113 8.22 13.23 -2.99
C ASN A 113 8.16 14.64 -3.63
N SER A 114 7.27 14.88 -4.59
CA SER A 114 7.09 16.18 -5.25
C SER A 114 6.68 17.32 -4.32
N THR A 115 6.15 17.01 -3.14
CA THR A 115 5.79 18.00 -2.12
C THR A 115 6.96 18.35 -1.18
N LEU A 116 8.07 17.63 -1.29
CA LEU A 116 9.26 17.76 -0.44
C LEU A 116 10.50 18.24 -1.20
N THR A 117 10.65 17.78 -2.45
CA THR A 117 11.84 18.05 -3.27
C THR A 117 11.94 19.52 -3.66
N GLU A 118 13.06 20.14 -3.38
CA GLU A 118 13.34 21.51 -3.78
C GLU A 118 13.96 21.52 -5.19
N ASP A 119 13.16 21.80 -6.19
CA ASP A 119 13.57 21.95 -7.58
C ASP A 119 12.84 23.11 -8.24
N ALA A 120 13.49 24.28 -8.24
CA ALA A 120 12.92 25.50 -8.81
C ALA A 120 12.69 25.42 -10.34
N ILE A 121 13.47 24.60 -11.07
CA ILE A 121 13.34 24.42 -12.52
C ILE A 121 12.01 23.74 -12.84
N HIS A 122 11.61 22.77 -12.02
CA HIS A 122 10.39 22.00 -12.18
C HIS A 122 9.25 22.49 -11.27
N HIS A 123 9.38 23.69 -10.72
CA HIS A 123 8.37 24.32 -9.87
C HIS A 123 8.05 23.56 -8.58
N CYS A 124 8.95 22.71 -8.10
CA CYS A 124 8.84 22.00 -6.83
C CYS A 124 9.49 22.77 -5.66
N PRO A 125 9.04 22.58 -4.42
CA PRO A 125 7.98 21.66 -4.01
C PRO A 125 6.58 22.13 -4.42
N ALA A 126 5.72 21.14 -4.75
CA ALA A 126 4.29 21.38 -4.89
C ALA A 126 3.64 21.64 -3.53
N ASP A 127 2.58 22.44 -3.49
CA ASP A 127 1.82 22.69 -2.25
C ASP A 127 1.05 21.47 -1.77
N GLY A 128 0.65 20.59 -2.70
CA GLY A 128 0.04 19.29 -2.46
C GLY A 128 0.12 18.42 -3.70
N GLY A 129 -0.18 17.13 -3.55
CA GLY A 129 -0.16 16.17 -4.62
C GLY A 129 -1.40 15.28 -4.68
N ILE A 130 -1.82 14.91 -5.87
CA ILE A 130 -2.91 13.97 -6.13
C ILE A 130 -2.38 12.82 -6.98
N MET A 131 -2.41 11.61 -6.43
CA MET A 131 -2.19 10.38 -7.19
C MET A 131 -3.52 9.76 -7.59
N ILE A 132 -3.73 9.57 -8.87
CA ILE A 132 -4.91 8.92 -9.45
C ILE A 132 -4.59 7.43 -9.57
N THR A 133 -5.13 6.64 -8.65
CA THR A 133 -4.87 5.21 -8.54
C THR A 133 -5.95 4.49 -7.75
N ALA A 134 -6.11 3.20 -7.99
CA ALA A 134 -6.82 2.30 -7.12
C ALA A 134 -5.92 1.13 -6.66
N SER A 135 -4.58 1.33 -6.67
CA SER A 135 -3.60 0.32 -6.28
C SER A 135 -3.88 -1.01 -7.03
N HIS A 136 -3.96 -2.13 -6.36
CA HIS A 136 -4.18 -3.47 -6.93
C HIS A 136 -5.65 -3.83 -7.21
N LEU A 137 -6.59 -2.91 -7.04
CA LEU A 137 -8.01 -3.18 -7.30
C LEU A 137 -8.28 -3.47 -8.78
N PRO A 138 -9.39 -4.14 -9.14
CA PRO A 138 -9.73 -4.47 -10.52
C PRO A 138 -9.71 -3.27 -11.49
N TYR A 139 -9.59 -3.54 -12.78
CA TYR A 139 -9.42 -2.56 -13.87
C TYR A 139 -10.50 -1.47 -13.92
N ASN A 140 -11.72 -1.80 -13.49
CA ASN A 140 -12.86 -0.88 -13.49
C ASN A 140 -12.87 0.12 -12.32
N ARG A 141 -11.99 -0.07 -11.34
CA ARG A 141 -11.83 0.82 -10.18
C ARG A 141 -10.80 1.89 -10.46
N ASN A 142 -10.98 3.04 -9.82
CA ASN A 142 -9.97 4.08 -9.70
C ASN A 142 -10.20 4.88 -8.41
N GLY A 143 -9.36 5.87 -8.14
CA GLY A 143 -9.47 6.65 -6.93
C GLY A 143 -8.37 7.71 -6.82
N PHE A 144 -8.24 8.27 -5.62
CA PHE A 144 -7.28 9.33 -5.34
C PHE A 144 -6.60 9.09 -4.01
N LYS A 145 -5.28 9.29 -3.99
CA LYS A 145 -4.48 9.51 -2.79
C LYS A 145 -4.01 10.96 -2.79
N PHE A 146 -4.00 11.58 -1.62
CA PHE A 146 -3.64 12.99 -1.46
C PHE A 146 -2.45 13.14 -0.55
N PHE A 147 -1.57 14.06 -0.90
CA PHE A 147 -0.33 14.32 -0.19
C PHE A 147 -0.15 15.81 0.09
N THR A 148 0.48 16.10 1.22
CA THR A 148 1.10 17.38 1.55
C THR A 148 2.53 17.12 2.01
N SER A 149 3.31 18.13 2.31
CA SER A 149 4.64 17.96 2.92
C SER A 149 4.62 17.21 4.27
N ASP A 150 3.46 17.12 4.92
CA ASP A 150 3.28 16.37 6.17
C ASP A 150 3.00 14.88 5.94
N GLY A 151 2.85 14.44 4.69
CA GLY A 151 2.51 13.07 4.32
C GLY A 151 1.15 12.91 3.67
N GLY A 152 0.69 11.66 3.56
CA GLY A 152 -0.66 11.33 3.10
C GLY A 152 -1.74 11.81 4.06
N LEU A 153 -2.90 12.19 3.54
CA LEU A 153 -4.02 12.67 4.33
C LEU A 153 -4.62 11.55 5.21
N ASN A 154 -5.22 11.96 6.32
CA ASN A 154 -5.92 11.02 7.21
C ASN A 154 -7.42 10.89 6.87
N LYS A 155 -8.11 9.96 7.55
CA LYS A 155 -9.54 9.70 7.33
C LYS A 155 -10.43 10.92 7.52
N THR A 156 -10.11 11.78 8.49
CA THR A 156 -10.89 12.99 8.80
C THR A 156 -10.74 14.02 7.70
N ASP A 157 -9.52 14.18 7.18
CA ASP A 157 -9.25 15.07 6.05
C ASP A 157 -10.00 14.63 4.79
N ILE A 158 -9.97 13.33 4.48
CA ILE A 158 -10.71 12.76 3.33
C ILE A 158 -12.22 12.99 3.49
N LYS A 159 -12.76 12.80 4.69
CA LYS A 159 -14.17 13.06 4.95
C LYS A 159 -14.52 14.54 4.71
N ASP A 160 -13.73 15.48 5.21
CA ASP A 160 -13.93 16.91 4.98
C ASP A 160 -13.89 17.26 3.48
N ILE A 161 -12.92 16.70 2.74
CA ILE A 161 -12.82 16.89 1.29
C ILE A 161 -14.08 16.36 0.58
N LEU A 162 -14.57 15.18 0.92
CA LEU A 162 -15.77 14.59 0.31
C LEU A 162 -17.04 15.38 0.63
N GLU A 163 -17.18 15.91 1.84
CA GLU A 163 -18.30 16.79 2.23
C GLU A 163 -18.26 18.12 1.49
N ARG A 164 -17.08 18.69 1.24
CA ARG A 164 -16.90 19.89 0.39
C ARG A 164 -17.21 19.56 -1.07
N ALA A 165 -16.72 18.43 -1.57
CA ALA A 165 -16.95 17.99 -2.94
C ALA A 165 -18.44 17.82 -3.25
N SER A 166 -19.22 17.27 -2.32
CA SER A 166 -20.69 17.17 -2.46
C SER A 166 -21.34 18.53 -2.69
N ARG A 167 -20.95 19.55 -1.90
CA ARG A 167 -21.48 20.91 -2.05
C ARG A 167 -21.06 21.56 -3.37
N ILE A 168 -19.78 21.45 -3.74
CA ILE A 168 -19.26 21.97 -5.01
C ILE A 168 -19.98 21.32 -6.19
N TYR A 169 -20.19 20.02 -6.15
CA TYR A 169 -20.89 19.27 -7.18
C TYR A 169 -22.34 19.77 -7.39
N GLU A 170 -23.07 19.99 -6.29
CA GLU A 170 -24.43 20.53 -6.33
C GLU A 170 -24.49 21.98 -6.84
N GLU A 171 -23.52 22.81 -6.47
CA GLU A 171 -23.41 24.20 -6.94
C GLU A 171 -23.05 24.29 -8.43
N SER A 172 -22.10 23.48 -8.89
CA SER A 172 -21.68 23.43 -10.29
C SER A 172 -22.81 23.00 -11.23
N ALA A 173 -23.70 22.13 -10.74
CA ALA A 173 -24.91 21.73 -11.44
C ALA A 173 -25.87 22.91 -11.69
N ARG A 174 -25.84 23.94 -10.87
CA ARG A 174 -26.70 25.13 -10.95
C ARG A 174 -26.07 26.27 -11.74
N CYS A 175 -24.75 26.43 -11.66
CA CYS A 175 -24.04 27.61 -12.17
C CYS A 175 -23.35 27.42 -13.53
N GLY A 176 -23.27 26.17 -14.04
CA GLY A 176 -22.57 25.87 -15.29
C GLY A 176 -21.05 25.79 -15.12
N LYS A 177 -20.32 25.54 -16.25
CA LYS A 177 -18.86 25.42 -16.24
C LYS A 177 -18.19 26.75 -15.92
N GLN A 178 -17.26 26.74 -14.99
CA GLN A 178 -16.38 27.85 -14.70
C GLN A 178 -15.24 27.90 -15.73
N GLU A 179 -14.76 29.11 -16.04
CA GLU A 179 -13.62 29.33 -16.92
C GLU A 179 -12.32 28.95 -16.20
N GLN A 180 -11.42 28.24 -16.91
CA GLN A 180 -10.12 27.89 -16.33
C GLN A 180 -9.26 29.14 -16.15
N THR A 181 -8.78 29.36 -14.93
CA THR A 181 -7.91 30.50 -14.61
C THR A 181 -6.51 30.09 -14.16
N GLY A 182 -6.33 28.80 -13.75
CA GLY A 182 -5.03 28.23 -13.40
C GLY A 182 -4.23 27.80 -14.64
N VAL A 183 -2.92 27.66 -14.45
CA VAL A 183 -1.96 27.22 -15.47
C VAL A 183 -1.66 25.74 -15.29
N VAL A 184 -1.53 25.02 -16.41
CA VAL A 184 -1.09 23.62 -16.45
C VAL A 184 0.32 23.54 -16.98
N THR A 185 1.24 22.98 -16.20
CA THR A 185 2.63 22.75 -16.60
C THR A 185 2.90 21.25 -16.62
N HIS A 186 3.40 20.73 -17.74
CA HIS A 186 3.83 19.34 -17.85
C HIS A 186 5.25 19.17 -17.35
N VAL A 187 5.49 18.18 -16.48
CA VAL A 187 6.79 17.92 -15.87
C VAL A 187 7.10 16.43 -15.93
N ASP A 188 8.28 16.05 -16.43
CA ASP A 188 8.80 14.67 -16.30
C ASP A 188 9.36 14.44 -14.90
N TYR A 189 8.45 14.37 -13.92
CA TYR A 189 8.84 14.21 -12.53
C TYR A 189 9.43 12.83 -12.22
N MET A 190 9.03 11.79 -12.97
CA MET A 190 9.59 10.45 -12.80
C MET A 190 11.09 10.38 -13.08
N SER A 191 11.64 11.24 -13.93
CA SER A 191 13.09 11.34 -14.13
C SER A 191 13.81 11.98 -12.95
N ILE A 192 13.19 12.95 -12.28
CA ILE A 192 13.73 13.58 -11.06
C ILE A 192 13.73 12.56 -9.93
N TYR A 193 12.59 11.95 -9.65
CA TYR A 193 12.44 10.92 -8.63
C TYR A 193 13.41 9.73 -8.83
N ALA A 194 13.52 9.22 -10.07
CA ALA A 194 14.45 8.15 -10.37
C ALA A 194 15.93 8.55 -10.20
N SER A 195 16.27 9.81 -10.50
CA SER A 195 17.62 10.33 -10.26
C SER A 195 17.98 10.30 -8.78
N ASP A 196 17.05 10.64 -7.89
CA ASP A 196 17.26 10.57 -6.45
C ASP A 196 17.53 9.12 -5.99
N LEU A 197 16.76 8.16 -6.53
CA LEU A 197 16.96 6.73 -6.27
C LEU A 197 18.35 6.25 -6.74
N VAL A 198 18.79 6.66 -7.93
CA VAL A 198 20.12 6.34 -8.48
C VAL A 198 21.22 6.93 -7.60
N GLN A 199 21.06 8.19 -7.17
CA GLN A 199 22.05 8.84 -6.30
C GLN A 199 22.15 8.15 -4.93
N ALA A 200 21.06 7.67 -4.37
CA ALA A 200 21.05 6.91 -3.12
C ALA A 200 21.92 5.65 -3.23
N VAL A 201 21.79 4.89 -4.34
CA VAL A 201 22.59 3.68 -4.56
C VAL A 201 24.06 4.03 -4.82
N ARG A 202 24.34 5.04 -5.62
CA ARG A 202 25.74 5.49 -5.86
C ARG A 202 26.42 5.91 -4.58
N LYS A 203 25.73 6.69 -3.75
CA LYS A 203 26.23 7.16 -2.46
C LYS A 203 26.61 6.00 -1.54
N SER A 204 25.79 4.95 -1.46
CA SER A 204 26.06 3.76 -0.64
C SER A 204 27.29 2.98 -1.10
N ALA A 205 27.67 3.11 -2.36
CA ALA A 205 28.83 2.47 -2.99
C ALA A 205 30.04 3.42 -3.16
N GLY A 206 30.16 4.44 -2.31
CA GLY A 206 31.28 5.39 -2.37
C GLY A 206 31.29 6.26 -3.62
N ASN A 207 30.10 6.58 -4.17
CA ASN A 207 29.88 7.36 -5.40
C ASN A 207 30.39 6.67 -6.70
N LYS A 208 30.50 5.35 -6.69
CA LYS A 208 30.77 4.58 -7.91
C LYS A 208 29.64 4.83 -8.93
N GLU A 209 30.01 5.07 -10.20
CA GLU A 209 29.03 5.41 -11.23
C GLU A 209 28.10 4.24 -11.55
N LYS A 210 28.64 3.03 -11.70
CA LYS A 210 27.90 1.79 -12.00
C LYS A 210 28.11 0.73 -10.91
N PRO A 211 27.55 0.93 -9.72
CA PRO A 211 27.79 0.05 -8.57
C PRO A 211 27.18 -1.35 -8.72
N LEU A 212 26.23 -1.54 -9.63
CA LEU A 212 25.55 -2.81 -9.90
C LEU A 212 26.08 -3.51 -11.16
N GLU A 213 27.18 -3.04 -11.75
CA GLU A 213 27.77 -3.66 -12.93
C GLU A 213 28.08 -5.14 -12.69
N GLY A 214 27.64 -6.00 -13.63
CA GLY A 214 27.80 -7.45 -13.55
C GLY A 214 26.73 -8.18 -12.73
N LEU A 215 25.73 -7.46 -12.18
CA LEU A 215 24.54 -8.07 -11.60
C LEU A 215 23.41 -8.14 -12.62
N HIS A 216 22.69 -9.25 -12.62
CA HIS A 216 21.49 -9.47 -13.43
C HIS A 216 20.26 -9.33 -12.54
N ILE A 217 19.49 -8.27 -12.74
CA ILE A 217 18.31 -7.95 -11.92
C ILE A 217 17.10 -7.80 -12.84
N VAL A 218 16.12 -8.66 -12.67
CA VAL A 218 14.88 -8.62 -13.45
C VAL A 218 13.76 -7.95 -12.66
N VAL A 219 12.90 -7.21 -13.37
CA VAL A 219 11.75 -6.50 -12.78
C VAL A 219 10.46 -7.00 -13.40
N ASP A 220 9.45 -7.20 -12.56
CA ASP A 220 8.06 -7.36 -12.94
C ASP A 220 7.29 -6.11 -12.53
N ALA A 221 6.83 -5.32 -13.50
CA ALA A 221 6.05 -4.11 -13.25
C ALA A 221 4.54 -4.36 -13.28
N GLY A 222 4.08 -5.59 -13.52
CA GLY A 222 2.66 -5.97 -13.54
C GLY A 222 1.79 -5.11 -14.48
N ASN A 223 2.38 -4.54 -15.53
CA ASN A 223 1.74 -3.54 -16.41
C ASN A 223 1.29 -2.25 -15.68
N GLY A 224 1.86 -1.98 -14.50
CA GLY A 224 1.66 -0.76 -13.72
C GLY A 224 2.62 0.37 -14.08
N ALA A 225 2.89 1.24 -13.11
CA ALA A 225 3.82 2.36 -13.27
C ALA A 225 5.30 1.98 -13.05
N GLY A 226 5.60 0.75 -12.60
CA GLY A 226 6.93 0.32 -12.15
C GLY A 226 8.00 0.15 -13.24
N GLY A 227 7.64 0.20 -14.53
CA GLY A 227 8.58 0.00 -15.64
C GLY A 227 9.77 0.98 -15.64
N PHE A 228 9.59 2.19 -15.12
CA PHE A 228 10.66 3.20 -15.01
C PHE A 228 11.88 2.68 -14.24
N PHE A 229 11.70 1.74 -13.32
CA PHE A 229 12.77 1.25 -12.46
C PHE A 229 13.86 0.54 -13.27
N VAL A 230 13.50 -0.12 -14.36
CA VAL A 230 14.45 -0.74 -15.30
C VAL A 230 15.30 0.32 -16.00
N ASP A 231 14.65 1.24 -16.71
CA ASP A 231 15.36 2.14 -17.62
C ASP A 231 15.97 3.34 -16.91
N LYS A 232 15.32 3.85 -15.86
CA LYS A 232 15.73 5.07 -15.17
C LYS A 232 16.52 4.81 -13.87
N VAL A 233 16.52 3.56 -13.33
CA VAL A 233 17.26 3.22 -12.09
C VAL A 233 18.30 2.13 -12.34
N LEU A 234 17.90 0.92 -12.73
CA LEU A 234 18.83 -0.22 -12.81
C LEU A 234 19.87 -0.08 -13.92
N LYS A 235 19.47 0.29 -15.15
CA LYS A 235 20.41 0.48 -16.26
C LYS A 235 21.44 1.57 -15.99
N PRO A 236 21.10 2.75 -15.48
CA PRO A 236 22.07 3.78 -15.09
C PRO A 236 23.06 3.31 -14.01
N LEU A 237 22.64 2.37 -13.17
CA LEU A 237 23.49 1.76 -12.12
C LEU A 237 24.36 0.60 -12.66
N GLY A 238 24.20 0.22 -13.94
CA GLY A 238 25.01 -0.79 -14.63
C GLY A 238 24.48 -2.22 -14.53
N ALA A 239 23.29 -2.46 -13.99
CA ALA A 239 22.71 -3.80 -13.94
C ALA A 239 22.28 -4.29 -15.32
N VAL A 240 22.40 -5.60 -15.56
CA VAL A 240 21.77 -6.32 -16.67
C VAL A 240 20.30 -6.53 -16.30
N THR A 241 19.39 -6.24 -17.22
CA THR A 241 17.94 -6.24 -16.93
C THR A 241 17.14 -7.12 -17.91
N ASP A 242 17.82 -7.89 -18.76
CA ASP A 242 17.18 -8.78 -19.72
C ASP A 242 16.30 -9.80 -18.99
N GLY A 243 15.10 -10.08 -19.53
CA GLY A 243 14.11 -10.92 -18.87
C GLY A 243 13.19 -10.20 -17.89
N SER A 244 13.36 -8.88 -17.70
CA SER A 244 12.33 -8.06 -17.05
C SER A 244 11.03 -8.09 -17.86
N GLN A 245 9.88 -8.09 -17.18
CA GLN A 245 8.60 -8.40 -17.80
C GLN A 245 7.49 -7.44 -17.40
N PHE A 246 6.43 -7.39 -18.25
CA PHE A 246 5.22 -6.61 -18.03
C PHE A 246 5.48 -5.13 -17.71
N LEU A 247 6.51 -4.57 -18.40
CA LEU A 247 7.02 -3.21 -18.16
C LEU A 247 6.11 -2.14 -18.78
N GLU A 248 5.44 -2.48 -19.89
CA GLU A 248 4.56 -1.53 -20.58
C GLU A 248 3.25 -1.35 -19.81
N PRO A 249 2.85 -0.09 -19.56
CA PRO A 249 1.62 0.22 -18.84
C PRO A 249 0.38 -0.31 -19.58
N ASP A 250 -0.43 -1.13 -18.92
CA ASP A 250 -1.71 -1.62 -19.44
C ASP A 250 -2.74 -1.75 -18.30
N GLY A 251 -3.73 -0.87 -18.31
CA GLY A 251 -4.75 -0.83 -17.27
C GLY A 251 -5.75 -1.98 -17.27
N LEU A 252 -5.64 -2.94 -18.19
CA LEU A 252 -6.38 -4.21 -18.15
C LEU A 252 -5.66 -5.28 -17.31
N PHE A 253 -4.37 -5.07 -17.02
CA PHE A 253 -3.54 -6.02 -16.26
C PHE A 253 -3.61 -7.46 -16.81
N PRO A 254 -3.27 -7.68 -18.08
CA PRO A 254 -3.57 -8.92 -18.79
C PRO A 254 -2.75 -10.14 -18.30
N ASN A 255 -1.66 -9.92 -17.58
CA ASN A 255 -0.72 -10.99 -17.23
C ASN A 255 -0.99 -11.54 -15.82
N HIS A 256 -1.15 -10.69 -14.84
CA HIS A 256 -1.53 -11.02 -13.47
C HIS A 256 -2.04 -9.78 -12.74
N ILE A 257 -2.67 -9.96 -11.59
CA ILE A 257 -2.98 -8.86 -10.69
C ILE A 257 -1.67 -8.24 -10.19
N PRO A 258 -1.42 -6.93 -10.41
CA PRO A 258 -0.18 -6.28 -9.97
C PRO A 258 -0.17 -6.07 -8.46
N ASN A 259 0.13 -7.14 -7.72
CA ASN A 259 0.13 -7.16 -6.26
C ASN A 259 1.16 -8.16 -5.74
N PRO A 260 2.19 -7.74 -5.00
CA PRO A 260 3.19 -8.63 -4.40
C PRO A 260 2.65 -9.65 -3.37
N GLU A 261 1.38 -9.53 -2.96
CA GLU A 261 0.69 -10.55 -2.16
C GLU A 261 0.00 -11.63 -3.02
N ASP A 262 -0.17 -11.38 -4.32
CA ASP A 262 -0.82 -12.32 -5.24
C ASP A 262 0.12 -13.46 -5.61
N LYS A 263 -0.39 -14.69 -5.52
CA LYS A 263 0.42 -15.90 -5.78
C LYS A 263 0.88 -15.97 -7.23
N ALA A 264 0.02 -15.64 -8.19
CA ALA A 264 0.37 -15.72 -9.61
C ALA A 264 1.41 -14.64 -9.97
N ALA A 265 1.32 -13.46 -9.37
CA ALA A 265 2.30 -12.40 -9.52
C ALA A 265 3.68 -12.82 -8.99
N MET A 266 3.74 -13.38 -7.77
CA MET A 266 4.99 -13.88 -7.20
C MET A 266 5.56 -15.06 -7.95
N GLU A 267 4.72 -15.96 -8.47
CA GLU A 267 5.15 -17.07 -9.33
C GLU A 267 5.74 -16.56 -10.65
N ALA A 268 5.14 -15.54 -11.27
CA ALA A 268 5.63 -14.94 -12.52
C ALA A 268 7.05 -14.37 -12.37
N ILE A 269 7.32 -13.57 -11.34
CA ILE A 269 8.66 -13.03 -11.09
C ILE A 269 9.66 -14.15 -10.68
N THR A 270 9.22 -15.15 -9.93
CA THR A 270 10.06 -16.28 -9.56
C THR A 270 10.52 -17.06 -10.81
N GLN A 271 9.60 -17.33 -11.74
CA GLN A 271 9.94 -17.96 -13.00
C GLN A 271 10.88 -17.09 -13.86
N ALA A 272 10.67 -15.77 -13.88
CA ALA A 272 11.56 -14.86 -14.60
C ALA A 272 13.00 -14.91 -14.04
N VAL A 273 13.17 -14.94 -12.70
CA VAL A 273 14.48 -15.11 -12.05
C VAL A 273 15.14 -16.41 -12.46
N LEU A 274 14.43 -17.52 -12.31
CA LEU A 274 14.99 -18.86 -12.58
C LEU A 274 15.34 -19.07 -14.08
N ASN A 275 14.44 -18.68 -14.97
CA ASN A 275 14.61 -18.83 -16.42
C ASN A 275 15.77 -18.01 -16.96
N ASN A 276 15.98 -16.81 -16.42
CA ASN A 276 17.05 -15.91 -16.84
C ASN A 276 18.33 -16.07 -15.99
N LYS A 277 18.31 -16.93 -14.96
CA LYS A 277 19.40 -17.08 -13.99
C LYS A 277 19.81 -15.73 -13.37
N ALA A 278 18.81 -14.90 -13.07
CA ALA A 278 19.04 -13.57 -12.51
C ALA A 278 19.50 -13.68 -11.06
N ASP A 279 20.28 -12.68 -10.62
CA ASP A 279 20.75 -12.58 -9.25
C ASP A 279 19.64 -12.15 -8.30
N LEU A 280 18.70 -11.34 -8.79
CA LEU A 280 17.58 -10.78 -8.01
C LEU A 280 16.38 -10.52 -8.92
N GLY A 281 15.20 -10.81 -8.45
CA GLY A 281 13.94 -10.36 -9.01
C GLY A 281 13.30 -9.28 -8.12
N ILE A 282 12.69 -8.30 -8.73
CA ILE A 282 11.94 -7.22 -8.07
C ILE A 282 10.54 -7.18 -8.67
N ILE A 283 9.52 -7.07 -7.83
CA ILE A 283 8.13 -6.91 -8.27
C ILE A 283 7.49 -5.72 -7.57
N PHE A 284 6.69 -4.95 -8.31
CA PHE A 284 5.92 -3.82 -7.83
C PHE A 284 4.43 -4.04 -7.99
N ASP A 285 3.64 -3.33 -7.18
CA ASP A 285 2.22 -3.17 -7.46
C ASP A 285 1.97 -2.04 -8.49
N THR A 286 0.71 -1.78 -8.79
CA THR A 286 0.31 -0.86 -9.87
C THR A 286 0.92 0.53 -9.76
N ASP A 287 0.96 1.11 -8.56
CA ASP A 287 1.37 2.49 -8.27
C ASP A 287 2.67 2.59 -7.47
N VAL A 288 3.38 1.44 -7.30
CA VAL A 288 4.75 1.33 -6.79
C VAL A 288 4.91 1.72 -5.31
N ASP A 289 3.86 1.74 -4.54
CA ASP A 289 3.96 1.90 -3.08
C ASP A 289 4.20 0.58 -2.35
N ARG A 290 4.12 -0.56 -3.08
CA ARG A 290 4.46 -1.89 -2.59
C ARG A 290 5.48 -2.58 -3.47
N SER A 291 6.31 -3.39 -2.83
CA SER A 291 7.30 -4.21 -3.51
C SER A 291 7.56 -5.54 -2.79
N ALA A 292 8.11 -6.46 -3.53
CA ALA A 292 8.73 -7.67 -3.03
C ALA A 292 9.95 -8.03 -3.89
N ALA A 293 10.75 -8.98 -3.43
CA ALA A 293 11.88 -9.47 -4.18
C ALA A 293 11.90 -11.00 -4.23
N VAL A 294 12.74 -11.54 -5.11
CA VAL A 294 13.02 -12.98 -5.24
C VAL A 294 14.52 -13.15 -5.38
N ASP A 295 15.11 -14.05 -4.61
CA ASP A 295 16.55 -14.33 -4.71
C ASP A 295 16.89 -15.22 -5.92
N SER A 296 18.18 -15.40 -6.19
CA SER A 296 18.69 -16.20 -7.31
C SER A 296 18.29 -17.69 -7.28
N SER A 297 17.85 -18.20 -6.15
CA SER A 297 17.33 -19.58 -6.00
C SER A 297 15.82 -19.69 -6.25
N GLY A 298 15.13 -18.57 -6.49
CA GLY A 298 13.69 -18.50 -6.62
C GLY A 298 12.95 -18.39 -5.28
N ARG A 299 13.67 -18.14 -4.19
CA ARG A 299 13.04 -17.93 -2.86
C ARG A 299 12.42 -16.56 -2.78
N GLU A 300 11.15 -16.49 -2.45
CA GLU A 300 10.42 -15.25 -2.28
C GLU A 300 10.91 -14.47 -1.03
N LEU A 301 11.24 -13.21 -1.23
CA LEU A 301 11.56 -12.23 -0.20
C LEU A 301 10.38 -11.26 -0.08
N ASN A 302 9.31 -11.73 0.56
CA ASN A 302 8.06 -11.00 0.74
C ASN A 302 7.57 -11.17 2.19
N ARG A 303 6.48 -10.48 2.57
CA ARG A 303 5.83 -10.60 3.88
C ARG A 303 6.84 -10.51 5.04
N ASN A 304 6.77 -11.44 6.00
CA ASN A 304 7.66 -11.47 7.17
C ASN A 304 9.15 -11.54 6.78
N ARG A 305 9.47 -12.22 5.66
CA ARG A 305 10.86 -12.36 5.22
C ARG A 305 11.44 -11.03 4.70
N LEU A 306 10.64 -10.26 3.96
CA LEU A 306 11.05 -8.92 3.53
C LEU A 306 11.22 -7.97 4.74
N ILE A 307 10.28 -8.03 5.69
CA ILE A 307 10.38 -7.22 6.92
C ILE A 307 11.62 -7.61 7.73
N ALA A 308 11.93 -8.91 7.85
CA ALA A 308 13.13 -9.38 8.55
C ALA A 308 14.41 -8.87 7.88
N LEU A 309 14.48 -8.94 6.54
CA LEU A 309 15.60 -8.46 5.74
C LEU A 309 15.80 -6.95 5.92
N MET A 310 14.72 -6.16 5.78
CA MET A 310 14.77 -4.71 5.98
C MET A 310 15.13 -4.35 7.43
N SER A 311 14.60 -5.10 8.41
CA SER A 311 14.93 -4.91 9.82
C SER A 311 16.41 -5.16 10.09
N ALA A 312 17.00 -6.19 9.47
CA ALA A 312 18.42 -6.48 9.61
C ALA A 312 19.30 -5.32 9.07
N ILE A 313 18.95 -4.77 7.91
CA ILE A 313 19.66 -3.63 7.33
C ILE A 313 19.52 -2.39 8.24
N VAL A 314 18.30 -2.08 8.65
CA VAL A 314 18.04 -0.87 9.46
C VAL A 314 18.65 -0.97 10.87
N LEU A 315 18.63 -2.15 11.48
CA LEU A 315 19.23 -2.35 12.82
C LEU A 315 20.76 -2.40 12.80
N GLU A 316 21.36 -2.73 11.66
CA GLU A 316 22.82 -2.58 11.46
C GLU A 316 23.22 -1.09 11.43
N GLU A 317 22.39 -0.23 10.83
CA GLU A 317 22.61 1.21 10.73
C GLU A 317 22.18 1.96 12.01
N HIS A 318 21.12 1.50 12.66
CA HIS A 318 20.49 2.11 13.85
C HIS A 318 20.24 1.07 14.93
N PRO A 319 21.29 0.62 15.65
CA PRO A 319 21.16 -0.41 16.68
C PRO A 319 20.13 -0.07 17.76
N GLY A 320 19.28 -1.03 18.10
CA GLY A 320 18.27 -0.87 19.15
C GLY A 320 17.00 -0.11 18.74
N THR A 321 16.88 0.32 17.49
CA THR A 321 15.69 1.03 16.98
C THR A 321 14.43 0.14 17.04
N THR A 322 13.27 0.79 17.10
CA THR A 322 11.97 0.13 17.05
C THR A 322 11.54 -0.06 15.58
N VAL A 323 11.19 -1.28 15.22
CA VAL A 323 10.56 -1.61 13.93
C VAL A 323 9.06 -1.68 14.14
N VAL A 324 8.31 -0.82 13.46
CA VAL A 324 6.84 -0.83 13.50
C VAL A 324 6.30 -1.69 12.37
N THR A 325 5.38 -2.61 12.70
CA THR A 325 4.76 -3.48 11.69
C THR A 325 3.25 -3.56 11.87
N ASP A 326 2.58 -4.16 10.90
CA ASP A 326 1.17 -4.48 11.03
C ASP A 326 0.91 -5.61 12.04
N SER A 327 -0.35 -5.82 12.38
CA SER A 327 -0.81 -6.75 13.42
C SER A 327 -0.67 -8.23 13.05
N VAL A 328 -0.52 -8.55 11.75
CA VAL A 328 -0.51 -9.94 11.24
C VAL A 328 0.90 -10.50 11.04
N THR A 329 1.93 -9.80 11.48
CA THR A 329 3.30 -10.31 11.46
C THR A 329 3.50 -11.48 12.43
N SER A 330 4.43 -12.39 12.08
CA SER A 330 4.68 -13.62 12.82
C SER A 330 5.34 -13.42 14.20
N ASP A 331 5.19 -14.38 15.09
CA ASP A 331 5.94 -14.39 16.34
C ASP A 331 7.43 -14.70 16.10
N GLY A 332 7.75 -15.50 15.06
CA GLY A 332 9.12 -15.72 14.60
C GLY A 332 9.83 -14.42 14.21
N LEU A 333 9.10 -13.49 13.55
CA LEU A 333 9.64 -12.16 13.24
C LEU A 333 9.97 -11.35 14.50
N THR A 334 9.12 -11.43 15.55
CA THR A 334 9.42 -10.77 16.83
C THR A 334 10.70 -11.31 17.45
N VAL A 335 10.82 -12.63 17.52
CA VAL A 335 12.03 -13.28 18.06
C VAL A 335 13.26 -12.89 17.25
N PHE A 336 13.14 -12.84 15.92
CA PHE A 336 14.22 -12.44 15.04
C PHE A 336 14.69 -10.98 15.30
N ILE A 337 13.76 -10.03 15.32
CA ILE A 337 14.08 -8.61 15.55
C ILE A 337 14.64 -8.40 16.96
N GLU A 338 14.01 -8.99 18.01
CA GLU A 338 14.36 -8.69 19.39
C GLU A 338 15.55 -9.50 19.89
N LYS A 339 15.63 -10.81 19.56
CA LYS A 339 16.67 -11.69 20.11
C LYS A 339 17.89 -11.81 19.22
N LYS A 340 17.71 -11.82 17.89
CA LYS A 340 18.82 -11.96 16.96
C LYS A 340 19.43 -10.60 16.59
N LEU A 341 18.58 -9.60 16.26
CA LEU A 341 19.04 -8.30 15.80
C LEU A 341 19.19 -7.26 16.92
N GLY A 342 18.65 -7.50 18.13
CA GLY A 342 18.74 -6.58 19.25
C GLY A 342 17.90 -5.31 19.12
N GLY A 343 16.90 -5.32 18.24
CA GLY A 343 15.95 -4.23 18.07
C GLY A 343 14.73 -4.38 18.98
N LYS A 344 13.71 -3.55 18.72
CA LYS A 344 12.39 -3.65 19.33
C LYS A 344 11.35 -3.88 18.25
N HIS A 345 10.39 -4.77 18.49
CA HIS A 345 9.29 -5.03 17.57
C HIS A 345 7.97 -4.45 18.10
N HIS A 346 7.39 -3.51 17.36
CA HIS A 346 6.12 -2.87 17.72
C HIS A 346 5.06 -3.18 16.68
N ARG A 347 4.16 -4.16 16.98
CA ARG A 347 2.98 -4.42 16.14
C ARG A 347 1.91 -3.38 16.38
N PHE A 348 1.34 -2.84 15.28
CA PHE A 348 0.26 -1.87 15.34
C PHE A 348 -0.91 -2.28 14.43
N LYS A 349 -1.90 -1.44 14.30
CA LYS A 349 -3.07 -1.68 13.43
C LYS A 349 -2.65 -1.81 11.97
N ARG A 350 -3.24 -2.76 11.26
CA ARG A 350 -3.06 -2.92 9.82
C ARG A 350 -3.52 -1.65 9.06
N GLY A 351 -2.80 -1.34 7.98
CA GLY A 351 -2.97 -0.19 7.11
C GLY A 351 -1.68 0.64 7.06
N TYR A 352 -1.15 0.87 5.86
CA TYR A 352 0.14 1.54 5.64
C TYR A 352 0.27 2.84 6.43
N LYS A 353 -0.78 3.68 6.38
CA LYS A 353 -0.79 4.94 7.12
C LYS A 353 -0.77 4.74 8.63
N ASN A 354 -1.41 3.68 9.16
CA ASN A 354 -1.41 3.41 10.59
C ASN A 354 0.00 3.09 11.09
N VAL A 355 0.74 2.22 10.39
CA VAL A 355 2.10 1.82 10.84
C VAL A 355 3.10 2.96 10.66
N ILE A 356 2.96 3.77 9.60
CA ILE A 356 3.81 4.95 9.37
C ILE A 356 3.55 6.02 10.43
N ASP A 357 2.30 6.39 10.67
CA ASP A 357 1.93 7.39 11.67
C ASP A 357 2.37 6.95 13.08
N GLU A 358 2.29 5.66 13.39
CA GLU A 358 2.77 5.14 14.68
C GLU A 358 4.29 5.25 14.81
N ALA A 359 5.06 4.97 13.77
CA ALA A 359 6.50 5.16 13.78
C ALA A 359 6.88 6.65 13.98
N ILE A 360 6.18 7.55 13.31
CA ILE A 360 6.32 9.01 13.50
C ILE A 360 5.98 9.40 14.94
N ARG A 361 4.87 8.88 15.49
CA ARG A 361 4.45 9.13 16.86
C ARG A 361 5.50 8.66 17.89
N LEU A 362 6.07 7.46 17.71
CA LEU A 362 7.13 6.94 18.58
C LEU A 362 8.33 7.91 18.58
N ASN A 363 8.79 8.35 17.42
CA ASN A 363 9.87 9.32 17.33
C ASN A 363 9.53 10.64 18.06
N SER A 364 8.29 11.12 17.96
CA SER A 364 7.85 12.36 18.65
C SER A 364 7.80 12.20 20.17
N THR A 365 7.71 10.97 20.68
CA THR A 365 7.70 10.66 22.11
C THR A 365 9.06 10.22 22.65
N GLY A 366 10.11 10.27 21.83
CA GLY A 366 11.48 9.93 22.21
C GLY A 366 11.85 8.45 22.07
N GLU A 367 10.99 7.63 21.49
CA GLU A 367 11.32 6.25 21.13
C GLU A 367 11.74 6.18 19.66
N GLU A 368 13.02 5.91 19.39
CA GLU A 368 13.53 5.85 18.02
C GLU A 368 12.89 4.74 17.21
N SER A 369 12.40 5.10 16.03
CA SER A 369 11.94 4.20 14.98
C SER A 369 12.46 4.68 13.64
N HIS A 370 12.95 3.77 12.80
CA HIS A 370 13.51 4.08 11.48
C HIS A 370 12.83 3.30 10.36
N LEU A 371 11.98 2.32 10.70
CA LEU A 371 11.29 1.45 9.74
C LEU A 371 9.84 1.22 10.18
N ALA A 372 8.92 1.44 9.24
CA ALA A 372 7.52 1.02 9.32
C ALA A 372 7.20 0.15 8.11
N MET A 373 6.72 -1.07 8.31
CA MET A 373 6.43 -2.01 7.22
C MET A 373 5.20 -2.85 7.49
N GLU A 374 4.52 -3.22 6.40
CA GLU A 374 3.43 -4.20 6.42
C GLU A 374 3.78 -5.48 5.68
N THR A 375 3.12 -6.56 6.06
CA THR A 375 3.19 -7.85 5.33
C THR A 375 2.71 -7.76 3.88
N SER A 376 1.95 -6.73 3.53
CA SER A 376 1.47 -6.44 2.17
C SER A 376 2.53 -5.90 1.21
N GLY A 377 3.73 -5.53 1.71
CA GLY A 377 4.81 -4.95 0.92
C GLY A 377 4.91 -3.42 1.00
N HIS A 378 3.95 -2.75 1.68
CA HIS A 378 4.09 -1.33 2.03
C HIS A 378 5.25 -1.13 2.99
N GLY A 379 6.00 -0.07 2.80
CA GLY A 379 7.10 0.25 3.70
C GLY A 379 7.59 1.68 3.60
N ALA A 380 7.97 2.23 4.74
CA ALA A 380 8.49 3.58 4.87
C ALA A 380 9.71 3.62 5.79
N LEU A 381 10.69 4.41 5.38
CA LEU A 381 11.92 4.64 6.12
C LEU A 381 12.00 6.10 6.57
N LYS A 382 12.46 6.33 7.79
CA LYS A 382 12.68 7.68 8.33
C LYS A 382 13.62 8.50 7.45
N GLU A 383 14.66 7.88 6.91
CA GLU A 383 15.64 8.51 6.02
C GLU A 383 15.03 8.95 4.67
N ASN A 384 13.93 8.33 4.26
CA ASN A 384 13.16 8.68 3.05
C ASN A 384 11.88 9.46 3.42
N HIS A 385 11.93 10.30 4.44
CA HIS A 385 10.84 11.17 4.88
C HIS A 385 9.52 10.45 5.18
N TRP A 386 9.57 9.17 5.53
CA TRP A 386 8.39 8.34 5.76
C TRP A 386 7.48 8.17 4.55
N LEU A 387 8.06 8.32 3.33
CA LEU A 387 7.35 7.95 2.12
C LEU A 387 7.01 6.46 2.15
N ASP A 388 5.74 6.13 1.86
CA ASP A 388 5.33 4.76 1.53
C ASP A 388 5.83 4.45 0.12
N ASP A 389 6.98 3.76 0.02
CA ASP A 389 7.80 3.77 -1.18
C ASP A 389 8.38 2.39 -1.48
N GLY A 390 7.67 1.62 -2.31
CA GLY A 390 8.11 0.31 -2.75
C GLY A 390 9.42 0.35 -3.55
N ALA A 391 9.64 1.40 -4.34
CA ALA A 391 10.89 1.56 -5.08
C ALA A 391 12.07 1.84 -4.16
N TYR A 392 11.91 2.70 -3.15
CA TYR A 392 12.97 2.97 -2.19
C TYR A 392 13.27 1.75 -1.30
N MET A 393 12.26 0.93 -0.96
CA MET A 393 12.51 -0.35 -0.29
C MET A 393 13.48 -1.21 -1.10
N MET A 394 13.29 -1.29 -2.41
CA MET A 394 14.22 -2.03 -3.28
C MET A 394 15.58 -1.33 -3.39
N VAL A 395 15.60 0.00 -3.46
CA VAL A 395 16.86 0.78 -3.38
C VAL A 395 17.62 0.48 -2.10
N LYS A 396 16.95 0.31 -0.96
CA LYS A 396 17.59 -0.07 0.30
C LYS A 396 18.29 -1.44 0.22
N LEU A 397 17.68 -2.42 -0.47
CA LEU A 397 18.33 -3.70 -0.77
C LEU A 397 19.54 -3.50 -1.71
N LEU A 398 19.37 -2.69 -2.75
CA LEU A 398 20.44 -2.38 -3.70
C LEU A 398 21.60 -1.64 -3.04
N ASN A 399 21.34 -0.75 -2.09
CA ASN A 399 22.35 -0.07 -1.29
C ASN A 399 23.24 -1.08 -0.53
N LYS A 400 22.60 -2.04 0.13
CA LYS A 400 23.32 -3.11 0.85
C LYS A 400 24.16 -3.95 -0.10
N LEU A 401 23.61 -4.33 -1.23
CA LEU A 401 24.29 -5.13 -2.24
C LEU A 401 25.45 -4.37 -2.89
N ALA A 402 25.23 -3.11 -3.28
CA ALA A 402 26.24 -2.25 -3.89
C ALA A 402 27.38 -1.95 -2.91
N GLY A 403 27.07 -1.66 -1.64
CA GLY A 403 28.06 -1.47 -0.59
C GLY A 403 28.92 -2.71 -0.36
N ALA A 404 28.33 -3.90 -0.30
CA ALA A 404 29.08 -5.15 -0.16
C ALA A 404 30.01 -5.41 -1.36
N ARG A 405 29.58 -5.08 -2.58
CA ARG A 405 30.40 -5.22 -3.80
C ARG A 405 31.58 -4.25 -3.88
N THR A 406 31.57 -3.15 -3.15
CA THR A 406 32.76 -2.29 -3.05
C THR A 406 33.92 -2.98 -2.31
N LEU A 407 33.59 -3.85 -1.37
CA LEU A 407 34.57 -4.65 -0.60
C LEU A 407 34.96 -5.92 -1.36
N ASN A 408 34.03 -6.56 -2.05
CA ASN A 408 34.28 -7.75 -2.87
C ASN A 408 33.39 -7.74 -4.13
N PRO A 409 33.94 -7.42 -5.31
CA PRO A 409 33.18 -7.34 -6.56
C PRO A 409 32.43 -8.62 -6.97
N ASN A 410 32.83 -9.77 -6.43
CA ASN A 410 32.22 -11.07 -6.76
C ASN A 410 31.05 -11.43 -5.83
N ILE A 411 30.68 -10.58 -4.87
CA ILE A 411 29.51 -10.81 -4.02
C ILE A 411 28.25 -10.76 -4.87
N GLY A 412 27.45 -11.82 -4.80
CA GLY A 412 26.11 -11.92 -5.38
C GLY A 412 25.01 -11.56 -4.37
N SER A 413 23.75 -11.75 -4.79
CA SER A 413 22.56 -11.44 -3.97
C SER A 413 22.43 -12.28 -2.69
N LYS A 414 23.23 -13.34 -2.54
CA LYS A 414 23.26 -14.17 -1.33
C LYS A 414 23.50 -13.33 -0.05
N VAL A 415 24.24 -12.24 -0.15
CA VAL A 415 24.44 -11.33 0.99
C VAL A 415 23.12 -10.79 1.57
N LEU A 416 22.08 -10.66 0.75
CA LEU A 416 20.75 -10.23 1.21
C LEU A 416 20.04 -11.35 1.96
N THR A 417 20.08 -12.57 1.41
CA THR A 417 19.40 -13.72 2.03
C THR A 417 20.02 -14.14 3.35
N ASP A 418 21.36 -14.00 3.47
CA ASP A 418 22.10 -14.29 4.70
C ASP A 418 21.67 -13.36 5.85
N LEU A 419 21.22 -12.14 5.57
CA LEU A 419 20.71 -11.20 6.58
C LEU A 419 19.42 -11.68 7.25
N ALA A 420 18.57 -12.44 6.52
CA ALA A 420 17.34 -13.02 7.06
C ALA A 420 17.54 -14.47 7.58
N GLU A 421 18.78 -14.96 7.63
CA GLU A 421 19.08 -16.30 8.15
C GLU A 421 18.67 -16.41 9.63
N GLY A 422 18.03 -17.51 9.99
CA GLY A 422 17.52 -17.75 11.35
C GLY A 422 16.17 -17.12 11.65
N LEU A 423 15.50 -16.53 10.65
CA LEU A 423 14.07 -16.25 10.76
C LEU A 423 13.31 -17.57 10.83
N GLU A 424 12.58 -17.76 11.92
CA GLU A 424 11.67 -18.90 12.06
C GLU A 424 10.39 -18.64 11.28
N GLU A 425 10.12 -19.47 10.29
CA GLU A 425 8.94 -19.33 9.42
C GLU A 425 7.86 -20.33 9.81
N ALA A 426 6.60 -19.91 9.69
CA ALA A 426 5.47 -20.77 9.93
C ALA A 426 5.41 -21.90 8.87
N ALA A 427 5.11 -23.12 9.34
CA ALA A 427 4.86 -24.25 8.43
C ALA A 427 3.50 -24.11 7.71
N VAL A 428 2.54 -23.42 8.34
CA VAL A 428 1.22 -23.15 7.78
C VAL A 428 0.80 -21.73 8.12
N THR A 429 0.40 -20.99 7.10
CA THR A 429 -0.19 -19.64 7.22
C THR A 429 -1.51 -19.61 6.47
N VAL A 430 -2.59 -19.18 7.16
CA VAL A 430 -3.94 -19.11 6.58
C VAL A 430 -4.63 -17.82 6.98
N GLU A 431 -5.30 -17.15 6.04
CA GLU A 431 -6.30 -16.12 6.30
C GLU A 431 -7.69 -16.64 5.93
N ILE A 432 -8.63 -16.61 6.89
CA ILE A 432 -10.03 -16.97 6.69
C ILE A 432 -10.87 -15.71 6.86
N ARG A 433 -11.74 -15.40 5.91
CA ARG A 433 -12.67 -14.28 5.99
C ARG A 433 -14.06 -14.76 6.39
N LEU A 434 -14.39 -14.62 7.66
CA LEU A 434 -15.70 -14.99 8.22
C LEU A 434 -16.70 -13.89 7.92
N LYS A 435 -17.64 -14.14 7.01
CA LYS A 435 -18.71 -13.19 6.67
C LYS A 435 -19.75 -13.15 7.78
N ILE A 436 -20.18 -11.94 8.17
CA ILE A 436 -21.27 -11.71 9.09
C ILE A 436 -22.56 -11.64 8.25
N ASP A 437 -23.49 -12.55 8.48
CA ASP A 437 -24.83 -12.48 7.86
C ASP A 437 -25.63 -11.37 8.52
N GLN A 438 -25.77 -10.25 7.81
CA GLN A 438 -26.47 -9.07 8.30
C GLN A 438 -27.98 -9.28 8.47
N ASN A 439 -28.55 -10.35 7.86
CA ASN A 439 -29.96 -10.71 7.97
C ASN A 439 -30.24 -11.70 9.11
N HIS A 440 -29.20 -12.13 9.85
CA HIS A 440 -29.39 -13.09 10.92
C HIS A 440 -30.20 -12.50 12.09
N ALA A 441 -31.11 -13.30 12.62
CA ALA A 441 -32.04 -12.88 13.68
C ALA A 441 -31.36 -12.33 14.94
N ASP A 442 -30.14 -12.79 15.25
CA ASP A 442 -29.38 -12.33 16.42
C ASP A 442 -28.86 -10.90 16.29
N LEU A 443 -28.81 -10.33 15.08
CA LEU A 443 -28.42 -8.94 14.88
C LEU A 443 -29.50 -7.95 15.36
N LYS A 444 -30.79 -8.36 15.47
CA LYS A 444 -31.92 -7.62 16.06
C LYS A 444 -31.91 -6.09 15.78
N GLY A 445 -31.54 -5.67 14.57
CA GLY A 445 -31.42 -4.25 14.20
C GLY A 445 -30.15 -3.55 14.64
N GLY A 446 -29.19 -4.25 15.28
CA GLY A 446 -27.84 -3.76 15.60
C GLY A 446 -26.94 -3.73 14.39
N SER A 447 -25.82 -2.97 14.46
CA SER A 447 -24.85 -2.92 13.39
C SER A 447 -24.01 -4.21 13.38
N PHE A 448 -23.44 -4.57 12.22
CA PHE A 448 -22.46 -5.67 12.14
C PHE A 448 -21.25 -5.42 13.02
N ARG A 449 -20.95 -4.15 13.34
CA ARG A 449 -19.87 -3.76 14.26
C ARG A 449 -20.15 -4.20 15.69
N ASP A 450 -21.34 -3.89 16.20
CA ASP A 450 -21.74 -4.27 17.57
C ASP A 450 -21.70 -5.79 17.74
N TYR A 451 -22.16 -6.51 16.73
CA TYR A 451 -22.10 -7.96 16.70
C TYR A 451 -20.66 -8.49 16.65
N GLY A 452 -19.83 -7.94 15.76
CA GLY A 452 -18.41 -8.29 15.65
C GLY A 452 -17.64 -8.02 16.94
N GLU A 453 -17.87 -6.90 17.60
CA GLU A 453 -17.28 -6.58 18.89
C GLU A 453 -17.76 -7.54 20.00
N SER A 454 -19.01 -7.98 19.97
CA SER A 454 -19.53 -8.97 20.90
C SER A 454 -18.85 -10.33 20.74
N ILE A 455 -18.55 -10.73 19.48
CA ILE A 455 -17.78 -11.94 19.17
C ILE A 455 -16.35 -11.84 19.73
N LEU A 456 -15.68 -10.70 19.55
CA LEU A 456 -14.33 -10.50 20.08
C LEU A 456 -14.30 -10.56 21.60
N LYS A 457 -15.25 -9.95 22.29
CA LYS A 457 -15.40 -10.04 23.76
C LYS A 457 -15.68 -11.47 24.23
N HIS A 458 -16.54 -12.19 23.52
CA HIS A 458 -16.81 -13.60 23.83
C HIS A 458 -15.54 -14.45 23.66
N LEU A 459 -14.79 -14.25 22.58
CA LEU A 459 -13.52 -14.93 22.34
C LEU A 459 -12.54 -14.70 23.49
N GLU A 460 -12.38 -13.46 23.96
CA GLU A 460 -11.53 -13.14 25.12
C GLU A 460 -11.94 -13.92 26.39
N SER A 461 -13.25 -14.03 26.63
CA SER A 461 -13.76 -14.78 27.79
C SER A 461 -13.53 -16.30 27.71
N VAL A 462 -13.47 -16.84 26.49
CA VAL A 462 -13.18 -18.26 26.25
C VAL A 462 -11.69 -18.55 26.41
N ILE A 463 -10.84 -17.70 25.85
CA ILE A 463 -9.37 -17.81 25.90
C ILE A 463 -8.88 -17.81 27.35
N SER A 464 -9.43 -16.94 28.20
CA SER A 464 -9.02 -16.83 29.61
C SER A 464 -9.23 -18.12 30.43
N LYS A 465 -10.00 -19.08 29.89
CA LYS A 465 -10.26 -20.37 30.53
C LYS A 465 -9.26 -21.49 30.16
N ASP A 466 -8.41 -21.22 29.17
CA ASP A 466 -7.42 -22.18 28.67
C ASP A 466 -6.00 -21.72 29.05
N PRO A 467 -5.32 -22.42 29.98
CA PRO A 467 -4.00 -22.00 30.48
C PRO A 467 -2.89 -22.07 29.42
N ASN A 468 -3.13 -22.75 28.28
CA ASN A 468 -2.16 -22.85 27.18
C ASN A 468 -2.36 -21.77 26.09
N LEU A 469 -3.36 -20.91 26.26
CA LEU A 469 -3.62 -19.79 25.37
C LEU A 469 -3.25 -18.46 26.04
N HIS A 470 -2.42 -17.69 25.39
CA HIS A 470 -1.90 -16.44 25.92
C HIS A 470 -2.32 -15.29 25.01
N LYS A 471 -3.18 -14.40 25.51
CA LYS A 471 -3.53 -13.16 24.82
C LYS A 471 -2.31 -12.26 24.76
N ALA A 472 -2.07 -11.64 23.60
CA ALA A 472 -1.00 -10.67 23.44
C ALA A 472 -1.16 -9.52 24.45
N PRO A 473 -0.10 -9.15 25.21
CA PRO A 473 -0.18 -8.15 26.28
C PRO A 473 -0.49 -6.74 25.73
N LYS A 474 -0.04 -6.46 24.52
CA LYS A 474 -0.40 -5.25 23.76
C LYS A 474 -1.02 -5.67 22.44
N ASN A 475 -2.22 -5.21 22.19
CA ASN A 475 -2.96 -5.51 20.98
C ASN A 475 -3.78 -4.29 20.58
N HIS A 476 -3.56 -3.80 19.36
CA HIS A 476 -4.15 -2.56 18.89
C HIS A 476 -5.37 -2.77 18.00
N GLU A 477 -5.62 -4.03 17.56
CA GLU A 477 -6.83 -4.41 16.85
C GLU A 477 -7.17 -5.88 17.07
N GLY A 478 -8.47 -6.18 17.18
CA GLY A 478 -8.97 -7.54 17.36
C GLY A 478 -8.46 -8.25 18.60
N VAL A 479 -8.34 -9.57 18.55
CA VAL A 479 -7.85 -10.43 19.63
C VAL A 479 -6.76 -11.34 19.06
N ARG A 480 -5.50 -11.09 19.45
CA ARG A 480 -4.34 -11.91 19.10
C ARG A 480 -4.01 -12.85 20.27
N VAL A 481 -3.79 -14.11 19.94
CA VAL A 481 -3.56 -15.18 20.91
C VAL A 481 -2.45 -16.09 20.40
N SER A 482 -1.49 -16.40 21.26
CA SER A 482 -0.46 -17.41 21.02
C SER A 482 -0.71 -18.65 21.88
N GLY A 483 -0.35 -19.81 21.39
CA GLY A 483 -0.45 -21.08 22.11
C GLY A 483 -0.41 -22.28 21.17
N TYR A 484 -0.18 -23.46 21.73
CA TYR A 484 -0.13 -24.71 20.97
C TYR A 484 0.80 -24.69 19.74
N GLY A 485 1.95 -23.98 19.83
CA GLY A 485 2.94 -23.89 18.76
C GLY A 485 2.52 -23.01 17.57
N GLY A 486 1.61 -22.07 17.80
CA GLY A 486 1.17 -21.11 16.79
C GLY A 486 0.51 -19.90 17.41
N TRP A 487 -0.03 -19.04 16.55
CA TRP A 487 -0.84 -17.89 16.95
C TRP A 487 -2.02 -17.70 16.00
N PHE A 488 -3.03 -17.00 16.47
CA PHE A 488 -4.10 -16.49 15.63
C PHE A 488 -4.48 -15.06 16.03
N LEU A 489 -5.03 -14.33 15.06
CA LEU A 489 -5.62 -13.00 15.24
C LEU A 489 -7.00 -12.98 14.60
N LEU A 490 -8.04 -12.78 15.41
CA LEU A 490 -9.37 -12.46 14.94
C LEU A 490 -9.61 -10.97 15.08
N ARG A 491 -9.97 -10.30 13.99
CA ARG A 491 -10.23 -8.85 13.97
C ARG A 491 -11.52 -8.53 13.23
N LEU A 492 -12.08 -7.35 13.46
CA LEU A 492 -13.25 -6.86 12.74
C LEU A 492 -12.79 -5.97 11.59
N SER A 493 -13.32 -6.21 10.39
CA SER A 493 -13.09 -5.32 9.26
C SER A 493 -13.66 -3.92 9.52
N LEU A 494 -12.96 -2.90 9.07
CA LEU A 494 -13.40 -1.50 9.23
C LEU A 494 -14.56 -1.14 8.30
N HIS A 495 -14.70 -1.82 7.18
CA HIS A 495 -15.62 -1.43 6.11
C HIS A 495 -16.68 -2.49 5.80
N ASP A 496 -16.30 -3.76 5.87
CA ASP A 496 -17.12 -4.88 5.45
C ASP A 496 -17.65 -5.68 6.65
N PRO A 497 -18.81 -6.33 6.52
CA PRO A 497 -19.34 -7.24 7.54
C PRO A 497 -18.55 -8.56 7.55
N VAL A 498 -17.26 -8.47 7.88
CA VAL A 498 -16.30 -9.58 7.84
C VAL A 498 -15.42 -9.55 9.08
N LEU A 499 -15.14 -10.73 9.61
CA LEU A 499 -14.13 -10.97 10.64
C LEU A 499 -12.96 -11.75 10.00
N PRO A 500 -11.87 -11.07 9.58
CA PRO A 500 -10.66 -11.76 9.15
C PRO A 500 -10.01 -12.50 10.33
N LEU A 501 -9.69 -13.78 10.11
CA LEU A 501 -8.97 -14.65 11.04
C LEU A 501 -7.66 -15.06 10.40
N ASN A 502 -6.55 -14.56 10.93
CA ASN A 502 -5.21 -14.98 10.53
C ASN A 502 -4.70 -16.05 11.51
N ILE A 503 -4.11 -17.12 10.98
CA ILE A 503 -3.57 -18.23 11.75
C ILE A 503 -2.19 -18.60 11.22
N GLU A 504 -1.23 -18.78 12.11
CA GLU A 504 0.06 -19.38 11.78
C GLU A 504 0.40 -20.51 12.78
N VAL A 505 1.02 -21.57 12.26
CA VAL A 505 1.50 -22.70 13.04
C VAL A 505 2.94 -23.02 12.65
N ILE A 506 3.82 -23.14 13.64
CA ILE A 506 5.27 -23.33 13.46
C ILE A 506 5.60 -24.81 13.18
N LEU A 507 4.90 -25.75 13.83
CA LEU A 507 5.18 -27.17 13.71
C LEU A 507 4.05 -27.94 13.03
N SER A 508 4.32 -28.57 11.90
CA SER A 508 3.38 -29.42 11.17
C SER A 508 2.86 -30.63 11.99
N SER A 509 3.65 -31.12 12.96
CA SER A 509 3.26 -32.23 13.85
C SER A 509 2.11 -31.90 14.80
N LEU A 510 1.94 -30.64 15.18
CA LEU A 510 0.82 -30.22 16.05
C LEU A 510 -0.51 -30.15 15.31
N PHE A 511 -0.50 -29.92 14.00
CA PHE A 511 -1.70 -29.96 13.15
C PHE A 511 -2.35 -31.35 13.19
N PHE A 512 -1.54 -32.43 13.30
CA PHE A 512 -2.01 -33.82 13.48
C PHE A 512 -2.62 -34.06 14.87
N GLN A 513 -2.07 -33.46 15.92
CA GLN A 513 -2.62 -33.60 17.29
C GLN A 513 -3.94 -32.84 17.47
N LEU A 514 -4.08 -31.67 16.89
CA LEU A 514 -5.32 -30.88 16.90
C LEU A 514 -6.43 -31.55 16.09
N SER A 515 -6.11 -32.31 15.04
CA SER A 515 -7.07 -33.09 14.27
C SER A 515 -7.58 -34.32 15.08
N ASN A 516 -6.79 -34.83 16.02
CA ASN A 516 -7.17 -35.95 16.91
C ASN A 516 -8.01 -35.54 18.13
N LEU A 517 -8.03 -34.25 18.49
CA LEU A 517 -8.90 -33.70 19.53
C LEU A 517 -10.40 -33.67 19.16
N ARG A 518 -10.76 -34.15 17.96
CA ARG A 518 -12.17 -34.34 17.51
C ARG A 518 -13.04 -35.20 18.37
N LYS A 519 -12.51 -35.90 19.40
CA LYS A 519 -13.25 -36.90 20.17
C LYS A 519 -13.91 -36.40 21.47
N HIS A 520 -13.76 -35.13 21.84
CA HIS A 520 -14.41 -34.60 23.05
C HIS A 520 -15.49 -33.54 22.75
N GLN A 521 -16.71 -33.85 23.14
CA GLN A 521 -17.98 -33.15 22.84
C GLN A 521 -18.11 -31.69 23.35
N SER A 522 -17.18 -31.16 24.14
CA SER A 522 -17.22 -29.78 24.68
C SER A 522 -16.62 -28.70 23.73
N ILE A 523 -16.31 -29.08 22.51
CA ILE A 523 -15.49 -28.29 21.56
C ILE A 523 -16.28 -27.87 20.31
N LYS A 524 -17.62 -27.95 20.29
CA LYS A 524 -18.38 -27.62 19.05
C LYS A 524 -18.06 -26.24 18.49
N THR A 525 -17.86 -25.22 19.29
CA THR A 525 -17.47 -23.87 18.83
C THR A 525 -15.98 -23.79 18.48
N LYS A 526 -15.09 -24.54 19.15
CA LYS A 526 -13.65 -24.64 18.85
C LYS A 526 -13.41 -25.37 17.52
N LEU A 527 -14.21 -26.36 17.19
CA LEU A 527 -14.07 -27.24 16.01
C LEU A 527 -14.67 -26.67 14.72
N THR A 528 -15.63 -25.75 14.77
CA THR A 528 -16.15 -25.07 13.59
C THR A 528 -15.06 -24.21 12.95
N ILE A 529 -14.23 -23.53 13.74
CA ILE A 529 -13.08 -22.76 13.21
C ILE A 529 -12.03 -23.70 12.60
N MET A 530 -11.77 -24.86 13.22
CA MET A 530 -10.74 -25.82 12.75
C MET A 530 -11.22 -26.74 11.61
N SER A 531 -12.50 -27.02 11.48
CA SER A 531 -13.02 -27.83 10.36
C SER A 531 -12.95 -27.11 9.01
N TYR A 532 -12.99 -25.78 9.00
CA TYR A 532 -12.78 -24.98 7.80
C TYR A 532 -11.32 -24.98 7.32
N VAL A 533 -10.36 -25.06 8.25
CA VAL A 533 -8.93 -25.19 7.90
C VAL A 533 -8.66 -26.52 7.15
N HIS A 534 -9.34 -27.60 7.52
CA HIS A 534 -9.18 -28.91 6.87
C HIS A 534 -9.85 -29.01 5.48
N ALA A 535 -10.90 -28.22 5.22
CA ALA A 535 -11.56 -28.18 3.91
C ALA A 535 -10.75 -27.38 2.88
N GLY A 536 -10.03 -26.33 3.31
CA GLY A 536 -9.20 -25.51 2.45
C GLY A 536 -7.95 -26.21 1.91
N THR A 537 -7.42 -27.21 2.63
CA THR A 537 -6.22 -27.97 2.20
C THR A 537 -6.48 -29.08 1.18
N LYS A 538 -7.75 -29.35 0.81
CA LYS A 538 -8.11 -30.33 -0.24
C LYS A 538 -8.41 -29.73 -1.61
N GLN A 539 -8.30 -28.42 -1.78
CA GLN A 539 -8.51 -27.71 -3.06
C GLN A 539 -7.31 -26.83 -3.47
N GLY A 540 -6.12 -27.25 -3.13
CA GLY A 540 -4.86 -26.65 -3.59
C GLY A 540 -4.01 -27.68 -4.29
#